data_0e2b6e0fc0178130e1f7133bd87989bd
#
_entry.id   0e2b6e0fc0178130e1f7133bd87989bd
#
_cell.length_a   1.000
_cell.length_b   1.000
_cell.length_c   1.000
_cell.angle_alpha   90.00
_cell.angle_beta   90.00
_cell.angle_gamma   90.00
#
_symmetry.space_group_name_H-M   'P 1'
#
loop_
_entity.id
_entity.type
_entity.pdbx_description
1 polymer ?
#
loop_
_entity_poly.entity_id
_entity_poly.type
_entity_poly.pdbx_seq_one_letter_code
_entity_poly.pdbx_strand_id
1 'polypeptide(L)'
;MTSTFCNKLAGIAETEHHRYHLIHEADDPLRTQIKAYWAAAGLDPQPVSEAWSAAFVSWCVEQAGATAAEFKFSSAHSKFVHKAIADAAAGIGVFHGIDPATAKPGVGDIIQNNRGGRTYDFAHAKANKNYKSHSAIVIETGTDRLGRYALTVGGNESDSIRRVRVALKPDGTIKLRTDDPYIAVVKTLK
;
A
#
# COMPACT_ATOMS: atom_id res chain seq x y z
N MET A 1 -14.82 10.04 -11.53
CA MET A 1 -13.95 9.22 -12.43
C MET A 1 -12.61 9.01 -11.73
N THR A 2 -12.04 7.80 -11.83
CA THR A 2 -10.69 7.51 -11.32
C THR A 2 -9.66 8.18 -12.23
N SER A 3 -8.59 8.77 -11.67
CA SER A 3 -7.57 9.44 -12.46
C SER A 3 -6.75 8.46 -13.31
N THR A 4 -6.07 8.98 -14.34
CA THR A 4 -5.15 8.16 -15.17
C THR A 4 -4.02 7.57 -14.32
N PHE A 5 -3.49 8.33 -13.37
CA PHE A 5 -2.44 7.86 -12.46
C PHE A 5 -2.94 6.70 -11.58
N CYS A 6 -4.10 6.84 -10.95
CA CYS A 6 -4.69 5.79 -10.11
C CYS A 6 -4.92 4.48 -10.89
N ASN A 7 -5.45 4.58 -12.11
CA ASN A 7 -5.64 3.42 -12.98
C ASN A 7 -4.30 2.77 -13.35
N LYS A 8 -3.28 3.57 -13.67
CA LYS A 8 -1.94 3.08 -13.98
C LYS A 8 -1.30 2.39 -12.79
N LEU A 9 -1.39 2.99 -11.59
CA LEU A 9 -0.85 2.40 -10.35
C LEU A 9 -1.51 1.05 -10.03
N ALA A 10 -2.83 0.98 -10.11
CA ALA A 10 -3.58 -0.25 -9.91
C ALA A 10 -3.20 -1.32 -10.94
N GLY A 11 -3.12 -0.96 -12.23
CA GLY A 11 -2.74 -1.88 -13.31
C GLY A 11 -1.32 -2.42 -13.17
N ILE A 12 -0.36 -1.61 -12.67
CA ILE A 12 1.01 -2.07 -12.37
C ILE A 12 0.98 -3.10 -11.26
N ALA A 13 0.33 -2.81 -10.12
CA ALA A 13 0.24 -3.73 -8.99
C ALA A 13 -0.45 -5.04 -9.39
N GLU A 14 -1.51 -4.95 -10.19
CA GLU A 14 -2.22 -6.12 -10.71
C GLU A 14 -1.37 -6.96 -11.67
N THR A 15 -0.58 -6.31 -12.53
CA THR A 15 0.35 -6.98 -13.45
C THR A 15 1.41 -7.77 -12.67
N GLU A 16 1.98 -7.17 -11.62
CA GLU A 16 2.95 -7.85 -10.75
C GLU A 16 2.31 -9.04 -10.02
N HIS A 17 1.07 -8.89 -9.53
CA HIS A 17 0.34 -10.02 -8.96
C HIS A 17 0.15 -11.14 -9.99
N HIS A 18 -0.32 -10.84 -11.20
CA HIS A 18 -0.52 -11.86 -12.24
C HIS A 18 0.77 -12.61 -12.59
N ARG A 19 1.91 -11.92 -12.60
CA ARG A 19 3.20 -12.51 -12.91
C ARG A 19 3.74 -13.41 -11.81
N TYR A 20 3.53 -13.05 -10.53
CA TYR A 20 4.33 -13.60 -9.43
C TYR A 20 3.53 -14.25 -8.30
N HIS A 21 2.20 -14.20 -8.28
CA HIS A 21 1.41 -14.71 -7.13
C HIS A 21 1.56 -16.21 -6.85
N LEU A 22 2.03 -17.01 -7.82
CA LEU A 22 2.31 -18.43 -7.67
C LEU A 22 3.80 -18.75 -7.43
N ILE A 23 4.65 -17.71 -7.37
CA ILE A 23 6.11 -17.85 -7.27
C ILE A 23 6.51 -17.43 -5.85
N HIS A 24 7.29 -18.28 -5.19
CA HIS A 24 7.87 -17.99 -3.88
C HIS A 24 9.01 -16.97 -4.02
N GLU A 25 9.17 -16.08 -3.05
CA GLU A 25 10.16 -14.98 -3.09
C GLU A 25 11.62 -15.45 -3.28
N ALA A 26 11.94 -16.69 -2.86
CA ALA A 26 13.26 -17.27 -3.06
C ALA A 26 13.50 -17.80 -4.48
N ASP A 27 12.46 -17.90 -5.31
CA ASP A 27 12.53 -18.47 -6.65
C ASP A 27 12.52 -17.39 -7.73
N ASP A 28 13.23 -17.65 -8.83
CA ASP A 28 13.15 -16.79 -10.01
C ASP A 28 11.85 -17.12 -10.80
N PRO A 29 11.25 -16.10 -11.44
CA PRO A 29 11.77 -14.75 -11.64
C PRO A 29 11.45 -13.75 -10.51
N LEU A 30 10.68 -14.10 -9.47
CA LEU A 30 10.29 -13.14 -8.41
C LEU A 30 11.51 -12.64 -7.62
N ARG A 31 12.44 -13.53 -7.26
CA ARG A 31 13.68 -13.16 -6.55
C ARG A 31 14.47 -12.08 -7.30
N THR A 32 14.56 -12.17 -8.62
CA THR A 32 15.20 -11.15 -9.45
C THR A 32 14.41 -9.86 -9.49
N GLN A 33 13.07 -9.93 -9.57
CA GLN A 33 12.20 -8.76 -9.59
C GLN A 33 12.23 -7.98 -8.25
N ILE A 34 12.35 -8.65 -7.11
CA ILE A 34 12.49 -8.01 -5.79
C ILE A 34 13.69 -7.05 -5.75
N LYS A 35 14.79 -7.34 -6.44
CA LYS A 35 15.94 -6.42 -6.55
C LYS A 35 15.55 -5.09 -7.22
N ALA A 36 14.67 -5.12 -8.23
CA ALA A 36 14.16 -3.92 -8.87
C ALA A 36 13.26 -3.09 -7.94
N TYR A 37 12.49 -3.73 -7.05
CA TYR A 37 11.71 -3.02 -6.04
C TYR A 37 12.60 -2.24 -5.06
N TRP A 38 13.71 -2.82 -4.64
CA TRP A 38 14.69 -2.14 -3.78
C TRP A 38 15.32 -0.94 -4.47
N ALA A 39 15.66 -1.05 -5.75
CA ALA A 39 16.27 0.03 -6.53
C ALA A 39 15.37 1.28 -6.57
N ALA A 40 14.04 1.11 -6.72
CA ALA A 40 13.08 2.22 -6.69
C ALA A 40 13.02 2.96 -5.34
N ALA A 41 13.26 2.24 -4.23
CA ALA A 41 13.38 2.88 -2.91
C ALA A 41 14.71 3.63 -2.72
N GLY A 42 15.60 3.63 -3.73
CA GLY A 42 16.94 4.21 -3.68
C GLY A 42 17.87 3.48 -2.72
N LEU A 43 17.65 2.19 -2.53
CA LEU A 43 18.39 1.34 -1.60
C LEU A 43 19.11 0.22 -2.36
N ASP A 44 20.22 -0.24 -1.81
CA ASP A 44 20.86 -1.45 -2.29
C ASP A 44 19.95 -2.66 -2.10
N PRO A 45 19.92 -3.59 -3.06
CA PRO A 45 19.15 -4.81 -2.95
C PRO A 45 19.49 -5.59 -1.68
N GLN A 46 18.48 -5.99 -0.93
CA GLN A 46 18.61 -6.79 0.28
C GLN A 46 18.29 -8.26 0.00
N PRO A 47 18.73 -9.19 0.86
CA PRO A 47 18.25 -10.57 0.82
C PRO A 47 16.72 -10.63 0.86
N VAL A 48 16.12 -11.62 0.20
CA VAL A 48 14.65 -11.79 0.15
C VAL A 48 14.03 -12.07 1.53
N SER A 49 14.84 -12.51 2.51
CA SER A 49 14.43 -12.63 3.92
C SER A 49 14.13 -11.27 4.59
N GLU A 50 14.61 -10.17 4.01
CA GLU A 50 14.25 -8.83 4.47
C GLU A 50 12.88 -8.42 3.91
N ALA A 51 12.09 -7.72 4.73
CA ALA A 51 10.74 -7.32 4.34
C ALA A 51 10.75 -6.31 3.17
N TRP A 52 10.36 -6.76 1.98
CA TRP A 52 10.36 -5.97 0.75
C TRP A 52 9.00 -5.35 0.37
N SER A 53 7.97 -5.54 1.19
CA SER A 53 6.62 -5.04 0.87
C SER A 53 6.53 -3.53 0.67
N ALA A 54 7.29 -2.72 1.43
CA ALA A 54 7.31 -1.27 1.24
C ALA A 54 8.11 -0.84 0.00
N ALA A 55 9.16 -1.59 -0.35
CA ALA A 55 9.90 -1.41 -1.59
C ALA A 55 9.01 -1.70 -2.81
N PHE A 56 8.19 -2.76 -2.76
CA PHE A 56 7.16 -3.06 -3.77
C PHE A 56 6.18 -1.89 -3.99
N VAL A 57 5.60 -1.35 -2.91
CA VAL A 57 4.70 -0.20 -3.01
C VAL A 57 5.42 1.01 -3.61
N SER A 58 6.64 1.31 -3.15
CA SER A 58 7.46 2.41 -3.66
C SER A 58 7.73 2.26 -5.16
N TRP A 59 8.10 1.07 -5.59
CA TRP A 59 8.33 0.75 -7.01
C TRP A 59 7.05 0.94 -7.83
N CYS A 60 5.90 0.41 -7.41
CA CYS A 60 4.63 0.59 -8.13
C CYS A 60 4.28 2.07 -8.31
N VAL A 61 4.44 2.87 -7.25
CA VAL A 61 4.14 4.31 -7.27
C VAL A 61 5.11 5.06 -8.19
N GLU A 62 6.39 4.71 -8.20
CA GLU A 62 7.39 5.26 -9.13
C GLU A 62 7.07 4.90 -10.58
N GLN A 63 6.79 3.63 -10.88
CA GLN A 63 6.43 3.17 -12.22
C GLN A 63 5.12 3.79 -12.73
N ALA A 64 4.22 4.17 -11.83
CA ALA A 64 3.03 4.93 -12.18
C ALA A 64 3.34 6.37 -12.59
N GLY A 65 4.52 6.91 -12.20
CA GLY A 65 5.03 8.22 -12.59
C GLY A 65 4.95 9.26 -11.47
N ALA A 66 4.96 8.84 -10.20
CA ALA A 66 5.18 9.77 -9.09
C ALA A 66 6.67 10.10 -8.95
N THR A 67 6.95 11.33 -8.52
CA THR A 67 8.29 11.83 -8.26
C THR A 67 8.64 11.75 -6.76
N ALA A 68 9.92 11.86 -6.41
CA ALA A 68 10.38 11.91 -5.02
C ALA A 68 9.88 13.16 -4.25
N ALA A 69 9.49 14.21 -4.95
CA ALA A 69 8.82 15.37 -4.35
C ALA A 69 7.39 15.05 -3.92
N GLU A 70 6.68 14.24 -4.68
CA GLU A 70 5.29 13.88 -4.45
C GLU A 70 5.14 12.73 -3.45
N PHE A 71 5.97 11.68 -3.56
CA PHE A 71 5.89 10.47 -2.74
C PHE A 71 7.22 10.19 -2.04
N LYS A 72 7.18 9.81 -0.76
CA LYS A 72 8.38 9.42 -0.01
C LYS A 72 8.71 7.96 -0.30
N PHE A 73 9.45 7.66 -1.36
CA PHE A 73 9.96 6.32 -1.62
C PHE A 73 10.76 5.80 -0.43
N SER A 74 10.47 4.60 0.02
CA SER A 74 11.07 4.01 1.22
C SER A 74 10.83 2.50 1.31
N SER A 75 11.76 1.80 1.96
CA SER A 75 11.59 0.41 2.41
C SER A 75 10.78 0.27 3.70
N ALA A 76 10.24 1.36 4.25
CA ALA A 76 9.41 1.37 5.45
C ALA A 76 8.07 2.06 5.16
N HIS A 77 6.97 1.32 5.28
CA HIS A 77 5.60 1.83 5.07
C HIS A 77 5.28 3.06 5.91
N SER A 78 5.74 3.08 7.15
CA SER A 78 5.52 4.18 8.09
C SER A 78 6.04 5.51 7.57
N LYS A 79 7.13 5.54 6.79
CA LYS A 79 7.73 6.78 6.30
C LYS A 79 6.88 7.48 5.24
N PHE A 80 6.38 6.74 4.25
CA PHE A 80 5.53 7.36 3.23
C PHE A 80 4.12 7.67 3.75
N VAL A 81 3.58 6.86 4.67
CA VAL A 81 2.30 7.15 5.31
C VAL A 81 2.40 8.38 6.20
N HIS A 82 3.45 8.49 7.03
CA HIS A 82 3.67 9.68 7.86
C HIS A 82 3.77 10.96 7.03
N LYS A 83 4.52 10.93 5.90
CA LYS A 83 4.56 12.06 4.96
C LYS A 83 3.17 12.39 4.41
N ALA A 84 2.42 11.40 3.94
CA ALA A 84 1.09 11.61 3.39
C ALA A 84 0.11 12.21 4.43
N ILE A 85 0.23 11.82 5.72
CA ILE A 85 -0.56 12.41 6.81
C ILE A 85 -0.15 13.88 7.04
N ALA A 86 1.14 14.17 7.02
CA ALA A 86 1.65 15.53 7.17
C ALA A 86 1.23 16.44 6.01
N ASP A 87 1.32 15.94 4.76
CA ASP A 87 0.89 16.66 3.55
C ASP A 87 -0.63 16.96 3.61
N ALA A 88 -1.45 15.99 4.00
CA ALA A 88 -2.89 16.19 4.19
C ALA A 88 -3.20 17.27 5.23
N ALA A 89 -2.51 17.26 6.37
CA ALA A 89 -2.68 18.25 7.43
C ALA A 89 -2.27 19.66 6.99
N ALA A 90 -1.28 19.77 6.10
CA ALA A 90 -0.81 21.02 5.53
C ALA A 90 -1.62 21.47 4.29
N GLY A 91 -2.50 20.63 3.75
CA GLY A 91 -3.26 20.90 2.53
C GLY A 91 -2.38 20.96 1.27
N ILE A 92 -1.28 20.21 1.23
CA ILE A 92 -0.32 20.17 0.11
C ILE A 92 -0.14 18.76 -0.43
N GLY A 93 0.51 18.66 -1.60
CA GLY A 93 0.84 17.37 -2.22
C GLY A 93 -0.36 16.65 -2.82
N VAL A 94 -0.11 15.47 -3.35
CA VAL A 94 -1.09 14.64 -4.09
C VAL A 94 -1.33 13.28 -3.45
N PHE A 95 -0.70 12.99 -2.31
CA PHE A 95 -0.91 11.78 -1.50
C PHE A 95 -1.31 12.20 -0.10
N HIS A 96 -2.55 11.96 0.29
CA HIS A 96 -3.11 12.41 1.57
C HIS A 96 -3.43 11.23 2.50
N GLY A 97 -2.77 11.18 3.66
CA GLY A 97 -3.05 10.19 4.70
C GLY A 97 -4.31 10.54 5.47
N ILE A 98 -5.29 9.63 5.53
CA ILE A 98 -6.61 9.81 6.14
C ILE A 98 -6.87 8.67 7.14
N ASP A 99 -7.61 8.99 8.22
CA ASP A 99 -8.06 8.01 9.20
C ASP A 99 -8.94 6.95 8.54
N PRO A 100 -8.65 5.66 8.70
CA PRO A 100 -9.43 4.58 8.11
C PRO A 100 -10.89 4.56 8.56
N ALA A 101 -11.23 5.12 9.71
CA ALA A 101 -12.60 5.20 10.19
C ALA A 101 -13.48 6.08 9.30
N THR A 102 -12.91 7.07 8.62
CA THR A 102 -13.61 8.02 7.74
C THR A 102 -13.26 7.88 6.27
N ALA A 103 -12.15 7.19 5.96
CA ALA A 103 -11.68 7.04 4.60
C ALA A 103 -12.58 6.12 3.77
N LYS A 104 -12.84 6.52 2.53
CA LYS A 104 -13.49 5.72 1.48
C LYS A 104 -12.43 5.35 0.44
N PRO A 105 -11.84 4.15 0.53
CA PRO A 105 -10.80 3.74 -0.41
C PRO A 105 -11.33 3.67 -1.84
N GLY A 106 -10.52 4.12 -2.79
CA GLY A 106 -10.75 3.99 -4.22
C GLY A 106 -9.56 3.34 -4.92
N VAL A 107 -9.72 3.01 -6.20
CA VAL A 107 -8.64 2.46 -7.02
C VAL A 107 -7.43 3.40 -7.02
N GLY A 108 -6.23 2.86 -6.81
CA GLY A 108 -4.98 3.61 -6.71
C GLY A 108 -4.66 4.17 -5.32
N ASP A 109 -5.55 4.04 -4.33
CA ASP A 109 -5.23 4.36 -2.94
C ASP A 109 -4.36 3.26 -2.30
N ILE A 110 -3.71 3.59 -1.19
CA ILE A 110 -2.88 2.65 -0.43
C ILE A 110 -3.49 2.48 0.97
N ILE A 111 -3.77 1.24 1.36
CA ILE A 111 -4.30 0.93 2.70
C ILE A 111 -3.16 0.39 3.56
N GLN A 112 -2.94 1.01 4.73
CA GLN A 112 -1.98 0.55 5.72
C GLN A 112 -2.67 -0.16 6.88
N ASN A 113 -2.10 -1.28 7.31
CA ASN A 113 -2.54 -2.03 8.49
C ASN A 113 -1.36 -2.45 9.38
N ASN A 114 -1.69 -2.83 10.60
CA ASN A 114 -0.74 -3.44 11.52
C ASN A 114 -0.25 -4.80 11.01
N ARG A 115 0.87 -5.27 11.56
CA ARG A 115 1.45 -6.58 11.27
C ARG A 115 2.03 -7.17 12.55
N GLY A 116 1.79 -8.47 12.77
CA GLY A 116 2.38 -9.20 13.88
C GLY A 116 1.82 -8.80 15.25
N GLY A 117 0.49 -8.68 15.36
CA GLY A 117 -0.23 -8.46 16.61
C GLY A 117 -0.09 -7.03 17.19
N ARG A 118 0.36 -6.06 16.38
CA ARG A 118 0.42 -4.64 16.80
C ARG A 118 -0.93 -3.97 16.65
N THR A 119 -1.11 -2.87 17.41
CA THR A 119 -2.38 -2.13 17.47
C THR A 119 -2.19 -0.63 17.31
N TYR A 120 -1.21 -0.21 16.48
CA TYR A 120 -1.03 1.20 16.13
C TYR A 120 -2.27 1.73 15.44
N ASP A 121 -2.63 2.97 15.75
CA ASP A 121 -3.74 3.70 15.16
C ASP A 121 -3.27 4.88 14.28
N PHE A 122 -4.21 5.65 13.78
CA PHE A 122 -3.92 6.84 12.98
C PHE A 122 -3.17 7.93 13.76
N ALA A 123 -3.49 8.10 15.06
CA ALA A 123 -2.81 9.06 15.92
C ALA A 123 -1.32 8.67 16.11
N HIS A 124 -1.05 7.36 16.29
CA HIS A 124 0.32 6.86 16.33
C HIS A 124 1.07 7.13 15.01
N ALA A 125 0.45 6.86 13.86
CA ALA A 125 1.05 7.10 12.55
C ALA A 125 1.35 8.59 12.29
N LYS A 126 0.47 9.48 12.77
CA LYS A 126 0.64 10.93 12.72
C LYS A 126 1.84 11.41 13.56
N ALA A 127 2.05 10.80 14.73
CA ALA A 127 3.12 11.20 15.66
C ALA A 127 4.47 10.53 15.35
N ASN A 128 4.48 9.39 14.67
CA ASN A 128 5.67 8.56 14.52
C ASN A 128 5.93 8.22 13.04
N LYS A 129 7.18 8.32 12.61
CA LYS A 129 7.66 7.94 11.27
C LYS A 129 8.36 6.58 11.20
N ASN A 130 8.53 5.90 12.34
CA ASN A 130 9.28 4.64 12.45
C ASN A 130 8.48 3.63 13.28
N TYR A 131 7.71 2.77 12.62
CA TYR A 131 7.00 1.65 13.22
C TYR A 131 6.78 0.54 12.19
N LYS A 132 6.63 -0.69 12.65
CA LYS A 132 6.39 -1.86 11.78
C LYS A 132 4.92 -1.91 11.37
N SER A 133 4.68 -2.00 10.07
CA SER A 133 3.34 -2.07 9.48
C SER A 133 3.40 -2.74 8.11
N HIS A 134 2.27 -2.90 7.46
CA HIS A 134 2.14 -3.35 6.09
C HIS A 134 1.25 -2.39 5.29
N SER A 135 1.44 -2.33 3.98
CA SER A 135 0.56 -1.57 3.09
C SER A 135 0.36 -2.29 1.77
N ALA A 136 -0.85 -2.14 1.21
CA ALA A 136 -1.21 -2.69 -0.09
C ALA A 136 -1.96 -1.66 -0.94
N ILE A 137 -1.85 -1.77 -2.27
CA ILE A 137 -2.44 -0.86 -3.25
C ILE A 137 -3.83 -1.36 -3.62
N VAL A 138 -4.83 -0.49 -3.59
CA VAL A 138 -6.20 -0.80 -4.03
C VAL A 138 -6.23 -0.90 -5.55
N ILE A 139 -6.63 -2.06 -6.07
CA ILE A 139 -6.72 -2.32 -7.51
C ILE A 139 -8.16 -2.33 -8.02
N GLU A 140 -9.12 -2.58 -7.15
CA GLU A 140 -10.54 -2.68 -7.49
C GLU A 140 -11.40 -2.29 -6.28
N THR A 141 -12.57 -1.75 -6.55
CA THR A 141 -13.65 -1.62 -5.55
C THR A 141 -14.94 -2.14 -6.14
N GLY A 142 -15.73 -2.84 -5.34
CA GLY A 142 -16.97 -3.45 -5.84
C GLY A 142 -17.93 -3.83 -4.74
N THR A 143 -18.94 -4.60 -5.14
CA THR A 143 -19.94 -5.22 -4.27
C THR A 143 -20.15 -6.65 -4.71
N ASP A 144 -20.08 -7.59 -3.80
CA ASP A 144 -20.34 -9.01 -3.99
C ASP A 144 -21.37 -9.52 -2.97
N ARG A 145 -21.58 -10.83 -2.90
CA ARG A 145 -22.48 -11.46 -1.92
C ARG A 145 -22.08 -11.24 -0.45
N LEU A 146 -20.84 -10.87 -0.18
CA LEU A 146 -20.31 -10.55 1.15
C LEU A 146 -20.37 -9.05 1.48
N GLY A 147 -20.89 -8.23 0.56
CA GLY A 147 -21.02 -6.78 0.68
C GLY A 147 -19.96 -6.00 -0.08
N ARG A 148 -19.85 -4.70 0.21
CA ARG A 148 -18.88 -3.82 -0.45
C ARG A 148 -17.44 -4.17 -0.06
N TYR A 149 -16.52 -4.00 -1.01
CA TYR A 149 -15.10 -4.30 -0.78
C TYR A 149 -14.16 -3.35 -1.55
N ALA A 150 -12.92 -3.30 -1.09
CA ALA A 150 -11.76 -2.93 -1.86
C ALA A 150 -10.85 -4.17 -1.97
N LEU A 151 -10.36 -4.47 -3.18
CA LEU A 151 -9.37 -5.51 -3.42
C LEU A 151 -8.01 -4.84 -3.47
N THR A 152 -7.06 -5.33 -2.67
CA THR A 152 -5.70 -4.78 -2.62
C THR A 152 -4.67 -5.78 -3.13
N VAL A 153 -3.54 -5.28 -3.61
CA VAL A 153 -2.34 -6.06 -3.92
C VAL A 153 -1.19 -5.58 -3.06
N GLY A 154 -0.56 -6.51 -2.35
CA GLY A 154 0.63 -6.27 -1.54
C GLY A 154 1.76 -7.22 -1.88
N GLY A 155 2.99 -6.74 -1.75
CA GLY A 155 4.20 -7.56 -1.83
C GLY A 155 4.58 -8.14 -0.47
N ASN A 156 5.36 -9.23 -0.46
CA ASN A 156 5.79 -9.93 0.75
C ASN A 156 4.62 -10.40 1.66
N GLU A 157 3.56 -10.83 1.01
CA GLU A 157 2.42 -11.47 1.65
C GLU A 157 2.49 -12.97 1.37
N SER A 158 2.69 -13.79 2.42
CA SER A 158 2.96 -15.24 2.29
C SER A 158 4.09 -15.51 1.28
N ASP A 159 5.21 -14.80 1.45
CA ASP A 159 6.44 -14.91 0.67
C ASP A 159 6.24 -14.77 -0.85
N SER A 160 5.28 -13.94 -1.25
CA SER A 160 4.91 -13.69 -2.64
C SER A 160 4.17 -12.35 -2.78
N ILE A 161 3.48 -12.14 -3.90
CA ILE A 161 2.55 -11.02 -4.15
C ILE A 161 1.12 -11.56 -4.06
N ARG A 162 0.28 -10.98 -3.21
CA ARG A 162 -1.06 -11.49 -2.95
C ARG A 162 -2.12 -10.41 -3.12
N ARG A 163 -3.35 -10.87 -3.38
CA ARG A 163 -4.57 -10.08 -3.29
C ARG A 163 -5.25 -10.31 -1.96
N VAL A 164 -5.68 -9.22 -1.33
CA VAL A 164 -6.43 -9.27 -0.08
C VAL A 164 -7.71 -8.44 -0.22
N ARG A 165 -8.83 -9.02 0.21
CA ARG A 165 -10.12 -8.34 0.25
C ARG A 165 -10.26 -7.53 1.55
N VAL A 166 -10.46 -6.23 1.43
CA VAL A 166 -10.79 -5.31 2.52
C VAL A 166 -12.29 -5.07 2.51
N ALA A 167 -12.99 -5.45 3.57
CA ALA A 167 -14.42 -5.23 3.69
C ALA A 167 -14.73 -3.74 3.91
N LEU A 168 -15.73 -3.22 3.21
CA LEU A 168 -16.24 -1.86 3.36
C LEU A 168 -17.65 -1.88 3.95
N LYS A 169 -18.00 -0.81 4.66
CA LYS A 169 -19.38 -0.56 5.12
C LYS A 169 -20.27 -0.12 3.94
N PRO A 170 -21.60 -0.10 4.09
CA PRO A 170 -22.51 0.36 3.04
C PRO A 170 -22.21 1.79 2.54
N ASP A 171 -21.70 2.67 3.41
CA ASP A 171 -21.32 4.03 3.08
C ASP A 171 -19.97 4.15 2.34
N GLY A 172 -19.26 3.02 2.17
CA GLY A 172 -17.98 2.92 1.50
C GLY A 172 -16.76 3.11 2.40
N THR A 173 -16.93 3.39 3.69
CA THR A 173 -15.80 3.45 4.64
C THR A 173 -15.31 2.06 4.99
N ILE A 174 -14.07 1.96 5.48
CA ILE A 174 -13.48 0.66 5.87
C ILE A 174 -14.26 0.05 7.04
N LYS A 175 -14.61 -1.23 6.94
CA LYS A 175 -15.07 -2.01 8.08
C LYS A 175 -13.86 -2.35 8.94
N LEU A 176 -13.72 -1.66 10.07
CA LEU A 176 -12.61 -1.86 11.00
C LEU A 176 -12.58 -3.30 11.52
N ARG A 177 -11.39 -3.79 11.86
CA ARG A 177 -11.14 -5.14 12.39
C ARG A 177 -10.20 -5.06 13.60
N THR A 178 -10.21 -6.10 14.44
CA THR A 178 -9.37 -6.22 15.64
C THR A 178 -8.00 -6.84 15.31
N ASP A 179 -7.97 -7.81 14.41
CA ASP A 179 -6.74 -8.48 14.01
C ASP A 179 -6.01 -7.64 12.96
N ASP A 180 -4.75 -7.29 13.24
CA ASP A 180 -3.93 -6.39 12.43
C ASP A 180 -4.74 -5.16 11.96
N PRO A 181 -5.26 -4.31 12.90
CA PRO A 181 -6.16 -3.22 12.59
C PRO A 181 -5.57 -2.24 11.57
N TYR A 182 -6.45 -1.59 10.79
CA TYR A 182 -6.04 -0.57 9.83
C TYR A 182 -5.51 0.67 10.55
N ILE A 183 -4.45 1.29 10.00
CA ILE A 183 -3.75 2.43 10.58
C ILE A 183 -4.07 3.71 9.81
N ALA A 184 -4.01 3.65 8.47
CA ALA A 184 -4.23 4.80 7.60
C ALA A 184 -4.67 4.36 6.20
N VAL A 185 -5.31 5.26 5.48
CA VAL A 185 -5.50 5.19 4.02
C VAL A 185 -4.75 6.37 3.39
N VAL A 186 -3.86 6.11 2.46
CA VAL A 186 -3.27 7.16 1.63
C VAL A 186 -4.13 7.32 0.40
N LYS A 187 -4.86 8.44 0.34
CA LYS A 187 -5.63 8.85 -0.83
C LYS A 187 -4.70 9.39 -1.90
N THR A 188 -4.91 8.93 -3.13
CA THR A 188 -4.18 9.39 -4.31
C THR A 188 -5.02 10.41 -5.06
N LEU A 189 -4.55 11.66 -5.10
CA LEU A 189 -5.23 12.81 -5.71
C LEU A 189 -4.59 13.24 -7.05
N LYS A 190 -3.58 12.48 -7.53
CA LYS A 190 -2.81 12.72 -8.75
C LYS A 190 -3.56 12.32 -10.01
#